data_916d367fe66b25071459cad914744e96
#
_entry.id   916d367fe66b25071459cad914744e96
#
_cell.length_a   1.000
_cell.length_b   1.000
_cell.length_c   1.000
_cell.angle_alpha   90.00
_cell.angle_beta   90.00
_cell.angle_gamma   90.00
#
_symmetry.space_group_name_H-M   'P 1'
#
loop_
_entity.id
_entity.type
_entity.pdbx_description
1 polymer ?
#
loop_
_entity_poly.entity_id
_entity_poly.type
_entity_poly.pdbx_seq_one_letter_code
_entity_poly.pdbx_strand_id
1 'polypeptide(L)'
;MLSDKQQRMVALFEKHVGAEMAGDLDTTMATMSDAPHLNHVPTMAGGVGAAGVRAFYRDHLVGKFFPPDVKMQSVSRTVGEASLVEEIYISFTHTTVVDWLLPGVQPTGKKVEMAVAVVVGFKDDKISHEHIYWDQAGVLAQIGLLDPKGLPVTGAESARKVLDPRLPARVF
;
A
#
# COMPACT_ATOMS: atom_id res chain seq x y z
N MET A 1 13.65 7.85 21.54
CA MET A 1 14.42 6.78 20.83
C MET A 1 13.54 5.54 20.80
N LEU A 2 13.56 4.78 19.70
CA LEU A 2 12.86 3.50 19.62
C LEU A 2 13.52 2.47 20.55
N SER A 3 12.72 1.62 21.19
CA SER A 3 13.22 0.46 21.93
C SER A 3 13.83 -0.58 20.98
N ASP A 4 14.62 -1.52 21.52
CA ASP A 4 15.21 -2.59 20.70
C ASP A 4 14.15 -3.42 19.99
N LYS A 5 12.99 -3.67 20.62
CA LYS A 5 11.85 -4.33 20.00
C LYS A 5 11.32 -3.54 18.81
N GLN A 6 11.11 -2.25 18.98
CA GLN A 6 10.63 -1.38 17.92
C GLN A 6 11.61 -1.29 16.74
N GLN A 7 12.92 -1.27 17.02
CA GLN A 7 13.94 -1.29 15.98
C GLN A 7 13.90 -2.60 15.19
N ARG A 8 13.72 -3.76 15.85
CA ARG A 8 13.54 -5.04 15.15
C ARG A 8 12.29 -5.07 14.28
N MET A 9 11.16 -4.52 14.77
CA MET A 9 9.93 -4.42 13.99
C MET A 9 10.13 -3.59 12.72
N VAL A 10 10.81 -2.45 12.83
CA VAL A 10 11.15 -1.61 11.66
C VAL A 10 12.04 -2.37 10.68
N ALA A 11 13.11 -2.99 11.14
CA ALA A 11 14.02 -3.75 10.29
C ALA A 11 13.33 -4.94 9.59
N LEU A 12 12.42 -5.62 10.29
CA LEU A 12 11.63 -6.70 9.71
C LEU A 12 10.67 -6.20 8.62
N PHE A 13 9.99 -5.08 8.86
CA PHE A 13 9.11 -4.46 7.88
C PHE A 13 9.88 -3.99 6.63
N GLU A 14 11.03 -3.35 6.81
CA GLU A 14 11.88 -2.93 5.69
C GLU A 14 12.40 -4.11 4.88
N LYS A 15 12.77 -5.21 5.54
CA LYS A 15 13.13 -6.47 4.87
C LYS A 15 11.97 -7.05 4.06
N HIS A 16 10.76 -7.02 4.62
CA HIS A 16 9.54 -7.49 3.98
C HIS A 16 9.26 -6.71 2.69
N VAL A 17 9.15 -5.38 2.79
CA VAL A 17 8.89 -4.50 1.63
C VAL A 17 10.00 -4.62 0.59
N GLY A 18 11.27 -4.73 1.02
CA GLY A 18 12.40 -4.94 0.12
C GLY A 18 12.28 -6.24 -0.69
N ALA A 19 11.83 -7.32 -0.04
CA ALA A 19 11.59 -8.60 -0.69
C ALA A 19 10.42 -8.54 -1.70
N GLU A 20 9.33 -7.87 -1.33
CA GLU A 20 8.19 -7.64 -2.25
C GLU A 20 8.63 -6.90 -3.51
N MET A 21 9.35 -5.80 -3.33
CA MET A 21 9.84 -4.98 -4.45
C MET A 21 10.84 -5.75 -5.35
N ALA A 22 11.62 -6.65 -4.76
CA ALA A 22 12.55 -7.53 -5.48
C ALA A 22 11.86 -8.73 -6.16
N GLY A 23 10.58 -8.97 -5.85
CA GLY A 23 9.86 -10.16 -6.33
C GLY A 23 10.28 -11.47 -5.62
N ASP A 24 10.91 -11.38 -4.45
CA ASP A 24 11.32 -12.53 -3.64
C ASP A 24 10.21 -13.02 -2.73
N LEU A 25 9.36 -13.88 -3.29
CA LEU A 25 8.21 -14.44 -2.59
C LEU A 25 8.61 -15.24 -1.33
N ASP A 26 9.71 -15.97 -1.38
CA ASP A 26 10.11 -16.83 -0.26
C ASP A 26 10.60 -15.98 0.92
N THR A 27 11.40 -14.96 0.68
CA THR A 27 11.81 -14.00 1.71
C THR A 27 10.62 -13.20 2.23
N THR A 28 9.70 -12.74 1.37
CA THR A 28 8.46 -12.06 1.78
C THR A 28 7.68 -12.92 2.76
N MET A 29 7.38 -14.16 2.41
CA MET A 29 6.66 -15.08 3.29
C MET A 29 7.43 -15.44 4.57
N ALA A 30 8.76 -15.54 4.51
CA ALA A 30 9.58 -15.84 5.67
C ALA A 30 9.56 -14.73 6.74
N THR A 31 9.18 -13.50 6.40
CA THR A 31 8.99 -12.41 7.35
C THR A 31 7.64 -12.45 8.06
N MET A 32 6.68 -13.20 7.54
CA MET A 32 5.32 -13.30 8.08
C MET A 32 5.18 -14.44 9.09
N SER A 33 4.18 -14.37 9.94
CA SER A 33 3.79 -15.42 10.91
C SER A 33 3.19 -16.64 10.20
N ASP A 34 2.97 -17.71 10.96
CA ASP A 34 2.39 -18.96 10.42
C ASP A 34 0.93 -18.80 9.95
N ALA A 35 0.20 -17.85 10.52
CA ALA A 35 -1.19 -17.55 10.16
C ALA A 35 -1.40 -16.06 9.88
N PRO A 36 -0.74 -15.51 8.84
CA PRO A 36 -0.84 -14.09 8.52
C PRO A 36 -2.17 -13.78 7.84
N HIS A 37 -2.54 -12.50 7.80
CA HIS A 37 -3.54 -12.01 6.87
C HIS A 37 -3.13 -10.69 6.24
N LEU A 38 -3.56 -10.48 5.00
CA LEU A 38 -3.31 -9.31 4.20
C LEU A 38 -4.63 -8.79 3.65
N ASN A 39 -4.88 -7.50 3.76
CA ASN A 39 -6.08 -6.88 3.22
C ASN A 39 -5.79 -5.50 2.62
N HIS A 40 -5.98 -5.37 1.33
CA HIS A 40 -6.09 -4.09 0.63
C HIS A 40 -7.52 -3.61 0.76
N VAL A 41 -7.79 -2.79 1.77
CA VAL A 41 -9.13 -2.49 2.27
C VAL A 41 -10.11 -1.98 1.21
N PRO A 42 -9.75 -1.03 0.32
CA PRO A 42 -10.70 -0.52 -0.67
C PRO A 42 -11.15 -1.53 -1.72
N THR A 43 -10.37 -2.59 -1.96
CA THR A 43 -10.65 -3.61 -2.99
C THR A 43 -10.92 -4.99 -2.41
N MET A 44 -10.71 -5.15 -1.08
CA MET A 44 -10.75 -6.44 -0.38
C MET A 44 -9.77 -7.48 -0.99
N ALA A 45 -8.75 -7.02 -1.69
CA ALA A 45 -7.71 -7.88 -2.25
C ALA A 45 -6.72 -8.30 -1.16
N GLY A 46 -6.34 -9.57 -1.13
CA GLY A 46 -5.44 -10.11 -0.12
C GLY A 46 -5.63 -11.60 0.13
N GLY A 47 -5.31 -12.04 1.35
CA GLY A 47 -5.42 -13.45 1.71
C GLY A 47 -5.42 -13.68 3.21
N VAL A 48 -5.85 -14.86 3.62
CA VAL A 48 -5.87 -15.32 5.03
C VAL A 48 -5.09 -16.63 5.15
N GLY A 49 -4.25 -16.70 6.18
CA GLY A 49 -3.35 -17.83 6.41
C GLY A 49 -2.17 -17.86 5.42
N ALA A 50 -1.13 -18.61 5.75
CA ALA A 50 0.09 -18.65 4.94
C ALA A 50 -0.16 -19.03 3.47
N ALA A 51 -1.04 -20.00 3.23
CA ALA A 51 -1.37 -20.44 1.87
C ALA A 51 -2.12 -19.38 1.08
N GLY A 52 -3.12 -18.71 1.68
CA GLY A 52 -3.91 -17.67 1.03
C GLY A 52 -3.09 -16.42 0.74
N VAL A 53 -2.28 -15.97 1.70
CA VAL A 53 -1.38 -14.82 1.53
C VAL A 53 -0.33 -15.11 0.47
N ARG A 54 0.30 -16.30 0.51
CA ARG A 54 1.29 -16.71 -0.50
C ARG A 54 0.70 -16.75 -1.92
N ALA A 55 -0.53 -17.28 -2.05
CA ALA A 55 -1.21 -17.30 -3.35
C ALA A 55 -1.46 -15.89 -3.88
N PHE A 56 -1.94 -14.99 -3.02
CA PHE A 56 -2.15 -13.60 -3.39
C PHE A 56 -0.84 -12.92 -3.85
N TYR A 57 0.24 -13.04 -3.08
CA TYR A 57 1.54 -12.47 -3.46
C TYR A 57 2.03 -12.99 -4.80
N ARG A 58 2.00 -14.32 -4.99
CA ARG A 58 2.45 -14.96 -6.23
C ARG A 58 1.65 -14.48 -7.45
N ASP A 59 0.35 -14.39 -7.33
CA ASP A 59 -0.55 -14.20 -8.47
C ASP A 59 -0.79 -12.72 -8.79
N HIS A 60 -0.73 -11.84 -7.79
CA HIS A 60 -1.18 -10.45 -7.93
C HIS A 60 -0.15 -9.38 -7.53
N LEU A 61 0.90 -9.72 -6.81
CA LEU A 61 1.84 -8.72 -6.30
C LEU A 61 3.26 -8.90 -6.81
N VAL A 62 3.88 -10.05 -6.57
CA VAL A 62 5.28 -10.30 -6.90
C VAL A 62 5.53 -10.17 -8.40
N GLY A 63 6.44 -9.26 -8.77
CA GLY A 63 6.71 -8.93 -10.17
C GLY A 63 5.61 -8.15 -10.89
N LYS A 64 4.52 -7.80 -10.18
CA LYS A 64 3.36 -7.08 -10.72
C LYS A 64 2.91 -5.95 -9.80
N PHE A 65 3.75 -5.56 -8.86
CA PHE A 65 3.37 -4.68 -7.76
C PHE A 65 2.93 -3.31 -8.27
N PHE A 66 3.76 -2.69 -9.11
CA PHE A 66 3.46 -1.41 -9.74
C PHE A 66 4.06 -1.33 -11.15
N PRO A 67 3.59 -0.38 -11.99
CA PRO A 67 4.27 0.01 -13.21
C PRO A 67 5.73 0.43 -12.97
N PRO A 68 6.61 0.31 -13.99
CA PRO A 68 8.06 0.50 -13.82
C PRO A 68 8.49 1.93 -13.45
N ASP A 69 7.62 2.92 -13.65
CA ASP A 69 7.87 4.32 -13.30
C ASP A 69 7.40 4.71 -11.88
N VAL A 70 7.02 3.72 -11.05
CA VAL A 70 6.56 3.96 -9.69
C VAL A 70 7.58 4.74 -8.87
N LYS A 71 7.08 5.72 -8.13
CA LYS A 71 7.83 6.46 -7.11
C LYS A 71 7.10 6.32 -5.78
N MET A 72 7.83 5.93 -4.76
CA MET A 72 7.33 5.80 -3.39
C MET A 72 8.16 6.70 -2.48
N GLN A 73 7.48 7.46 -1.64
CA GLN A 73 8.10 8.34 -0.66
C GLN A 73 7.43 8.13 0.69
N SER A 74 8.19 7.68 1.69
CA SER A 74 7.73 7.65 3.08
C SER A 74 7.46 9.08 3.54
N VAL A 75 6.29 9.29 4.13
CA VAL A 75 5.85 10.59 4.68
C VAL A 75 6.03 10.59 6.19
N SER A 76 5.51 9.56 6.84
CA SER A 76 5.64 9.40 8.28
C SER A 76 5.60 7.92 8.67
N ARG A 77 6.21 7.61 9.82
CA ARG A 77 6.18 6.29 10.43
C ARG A 77 5.90 6.40 11.92
N THR A 78 4.91 5.68 12.38
CA THR A 78 4.58 5.54 13.80
C THR A 78 4.80 4.10 14.24
N VAL A 79 5.55 3.89 15.32
CA VAL A 79 5.90 2.57 15.84
C VAL A 79 5.35 2.41 17.24
N GLY A 80 4.38 1.51 17.41
CA GLY A 80 3.77 1.13 18.67
C GLY A 80 4.47 -0.06 19.34
N GLU A 81 3.79 -0.68 20.31
CA GLU A 81 4.30 -1.85 21.04
C GLU A 81 4.25 -3.16 20.23
N ALA A 82 3.27 -3.28 19.34
CA ALA A 82 3.05 -4.48 18.52
C ALA A 82 2.53 -4.16 17.11
N SER A 83 2.67 -2.91 16.69
CA SER A 83 2.22 -2.45 15.37
C SER A 83 3.09 -1.31 14.87
N LEU A 84 3.07 -1.13 13.54
CA LEU A 84 3.68 -0.02 12.84
C LEU A 84 2.65 0.54 11.87
N VAL A 85 2.62 1.85 11.72
CA VAL A 85 1.89 2.51 10.63
C VAL A 85 2.88 3.27 9.78
N GLU A 86 2.86 3.02 8.49
CA GLU A 86 3.63 3.75 7.48
C GLU A 86 2.67 4.55 6.62
N GLU A 87 2.92 5.84 6.49
CA GLU A 87 2.24 6.72 5.55
C GLU A 87 3.14 6.95 4.35
N ILE A 88 2.64 6.66 3.15
CA ILE A 88 3.43 6.66 1.92
C ILE A 88 2.71 7.48 0.86
N TYR A 89 3.42 8.39 0.20
CA TYR A 89 2.99 8.94 -1.08
C TYR A 89 3.49 8.04 -2.21
N ILE A 90 2.58 7.69 -3.13
CA ILE A 90 2.89 6.84 -4.29
C ILE A 90 2.43 7.54 -5.55
N SER A 91 3.25 7.51 -6.60
CA SER A 91 2.86 7.97 -7.93
C SER A 91 3.38 7.03 -9.01
N PHE A 92 2.58 6.81 -10.05
CA PHE A 92 2.92 5.99 -11.22
C PHE A 92 2.04 6.36 -12.42
N THR A 93 2.41 5.89 -13.61
CA THR A 93 1.54 5.91 -14.79
C THR A 93 0.93 4.51 -14.97
N HIS A 94 -0.40 4.41 -15.03
CA HIS A 94 -1.11 3.13 -15.13
C HIS A 94 -0.91 2.49 -16.52
N THR A 95 0.29 1.95 -16.74
CA THR A 95 0.74 1.32 -18.00
C THR A 95 0.71 -0.21 -17.96
N THR A 96 0.54 -0.80 -16.77
CA THR A 96 0.40 -2.25 -16.57
C THR A 96 -0.82 -2.54 -15.71
N VAL A 97 -1.31 -3.76 -15.74
CA VAL A 97 -2.38 -4.22 -14.85
C VAL A 97 -1.87 -4.21 -13.41
N VAL A 98 -2.65 -3.63 -12.48
CA VAL A 98 -2.38 -3.56 -11.04
C VAL A 98 -3.62 -4.10 -10.32
N ASP A 99 -3.79 -5.41 -10.33
CA ASP A 99 -5.04 -6.09 -9.90
C ASP A 99 -5.42 -5.84 -8.45
N TRP A 100 -4.46 -5.70 -7.56
CA TRP A 100 -4.72 -5.45 -6.15
C TRP A 100 -5.31 -4.04 -5.90
N LEU A 101 -4.97 -3.07 -6.76
CA LEU A 101 -5.43 -1.68 -6.69
C LEU A 101 -6.66 -1.43 -7.57
N LEU A 102 -6.67 -1.99 -8.78
CA LEU A 102 -7.61 -1.75 -9.85
C LEU A 102 -8.07 -3.09 -10.47
N PRO A 103 -8.76 -3.96 -9.69
CA PRO A 103 -9.15 -5.29 -10.16
C PRO A 103 -10.00 -5.20 -11.42
N GLY A 104 -9.61 -5.91 -12.47
CA GLY A 104 -10.31 -5.97 -13.76
C GLY A 104 -10.17 -4.73 -14.65
N VAL A 105 -9.41 -3.72 -14.23
CA VAL A 105 -9.20 -2.48 -15.02
C VAL A 105 -7.97 -2.63 -15.92
N GLN A 106 -8.17 -2.44 -17.22
CA GLN A 106 -7.08 -2.41 -18.17
C GLN A 106 -6.25 -1.12 -18.04
N PRO A 107 -4.95 -1.15 -18.40
CA PRO A 107 -4.09 0.02 -18.36
C PRO A 107 -4.68 1.22 -19.09
N THR A 108 -4.79 2.36 -18.41
CA THR A 108 -5.40 3.58 -18.95
C THR A 108 -4.39 4.58 -19.49
N GLY A 109 -3.09 4.38 -19.22
CA GLY A 109 -2.04 5.35 -19.54
C GLY A 109 -2.10 6.64 -18.72
N LYS A 110 -3.00 6.72 -17.73
CA LYS A 110 -3.17 7.91 -16.88
C LYS A 110 -2.22 7.89 -15.70
N LYS A 111 -1.80 9.09 -15.27
CA LYS A 111 -1.02 9.25 -14.04
C LYS A 111 -1.92 9.08 -12.83
N VAL A 112 -1.42 8.38 -11.82
CA VAL A 112 -2.03 8.20 -10.50
C VAL A 112 -1.09 8.74 -9.44
N GLU A 113 -1.62 9.48 -8.48
CA GLU A 113 -0.96 9.92 -7.27
C GLU A 113 -1.88 9.61 -6.09
N MET A 114 -1.38 8.88 -5.11
CA MET A 114 -2.19 8.48 -3.95
C MET A 114 -1.38 8.51 -2.66
N ALA A 115 -2.05 8.80 -1.56
CA ALA A 115 -1.53 8.57 -0.22
C ALA A 115 -2.05 7.22 0.28
N VAL A 116 -1.16 6.44 0.86
CA VAL A 116 -1.43 5.09 1.37
C VAL A 116 -1.03 5.03 2.83
N ALA A 117 -1.88 4.45 3.65
CA ALA A 117 -1.54 4.06 5.02
C ALA A 117 -1.45 2.54 5.10
N VAL A 118 -0.31 2.03 5.53
CA VAL A 118 -0.07 0.61 5.78
C VAL A 118 -0.03 0.38 7.28
N VAL A 119 -0.97 -0.40 7.80
CA VAL A 119 -1.03 -0.80 9.21
C VAL A 119 -0.49 -2.22 9.31
N VAL A 120 0.65 -2.36 9.98
CA VAL A 120 1.37 -3.64 10.13
C VAL A 120 1.29 -4.09 11.57
N GLY A 121 0.79 -5.30 11.80
CA GLY A 121 0.80 -5.94 13.10
C GLY A 121 1.92 -6.95 13.23
N PHE A 122 2.47 -7.08 14.44
CA PHE A 122 3.57 -8.01 14.73
C PHE A 122 3.19 -8.96 15.85
N LYS A 123 3.59 -10.21 15.72
CA LYS A 123 3.46 -11.26 16.72
C LYS A 123 4.69 -12.17 16.63
N ASP A 124 5.31 -12.46 17.76
CA ASP A 124 6.45 -13.40 17.87
C ASP A 124 7.59 -13.06 16.88
N ASP A 125 7.97 -11.76 16.82
CA ASP A 125 8.97 -11.20 15.88
C ASP A 125 8.68 -11.50 14.38
N LYS A 126 7.40 -11.61 14.01
CA LYS A 126 6.91 -11.81 12.64
C LYS A 126 5.78 -10.85 12.33
N ILE A 127 5.58 -10.54 11.06
CA ILE A 127 4.42 -9.78 10.59
C ILE A 127 3.19 -10.70 10.67
N SER A 128 2.20 -10.31 11.48
CA SER A 128 0.96 -11.06 11.65
C SER A 128 -0.12 -10.62 10.68
N HIS A 129 -0.12 -9.36 10.31
CA HIS A 129 -1.06 -8.84 9.32
C HIS A 129 -0.59 -7.51 8.73
N GLU A 130 -1.18 -7.19 7.57
CA GLU A 130 -1.10 -5.89 6.93
C GLU A 130 -2.48 -5.48 6.44
N HIS A 131 -2.88 -4.25 6.79
CA HIS A 131 -4.06 -3.59 6.27
C HIS A 131 -3.64 -2.32 5.52
N ILE A 132 -3.97 -2.25 4.25
CA ILE A 132 -3.54 -1.18 3.37
C ILE A 132 -4.76 -0.34 2.98
N TYR A 133 -4.67 0.97 3.20
CA TYR A 133 -5.74 1.93 2.99
C TYR A 133 -5.32 3.01 2.00
N TRP A 134 -6.21 3.38 1.10
CA TRP A 134 -6.06 4.54 0.20
C TRP A 134 -7.43 5.08 -0.21
N ASP A 135 -7.45 6.23 -0.87
CA ASP A 135 -8.65 6.79 -1.48
C ASP A 135 -8.90 6.19 -2.87
N GLN A 136 -9.74 5.15 -2.94
CA GLN A 136 -10.09 4.50 -4.21
C GLN A 136 -10.89 5.42 -5.13
N ALA A 137 -11.77 6.26 -4.58
CA ALA A 137 -12.56 7.19 -5.38
C ALA A 137 -11.65 8.20 -6.10
N GLY A 138 -10.65 8.73 -5.39
CA GLY A 138 -9.64 9.60 -5.95
C GLY A 138 -8.79 8.93 -7.03
N VAL A 139 -8.42 7.66 -6.87
CA VAL A 139 -7.72 6.88 -7.91
C VAL A 139 -8.60 6.71 -9.14
N LEU A 140 -9.87 6.31 -8.99
CA LEU A 140 -10.81 6.13 -10.09
C LEU A 140 -11.09 7.44 -10.85
N ALA A 141 -11.17 8.57 -10.13
CA ALA A 141 -11.34 9.89 -10.74
C ALA A 141 -10.12 10.26 -11.61
N GLN A 142 -8.90 10.03 -11.12
CA GLN A 142 -7.68 10.34 -11.84
C GLN A 142 -7.54 9.55 -13.16
N ILE A 143 -7.99 8.29 -13.18
CA ILE A 143 -7.94 7.46 -14.39
C ILE A 143 -9.18 7.59 -15.28
N GLY A 144 -10.16 8.44 -14.89
CA GLY A 144 -11.35 8.74 -15.68
C GLY A 144 -12.45 7.67 -15.62
N LEU A 145 -12.44 6.80 -14.64
CA LEU A 145 -13.49 5.79 -14.40
C LEU A 145 -14.57 6.29 -13.42
N LEU A 146 -14.34 7.41 -12.74
CA LEU A 146 -15.31 8.10 -11.92
C LEU A 146 -15.36 9.57 -12.32
N ASP A 147 -16.57 10.07 -12.68
CA ASP A 147 -16.79 11.51 -12.84
C ASP A 147 -16.95 12.15 -11.44
N PRO A 148 -16.02 13.00 -11.01
CA PRO A 148 -16.07 13.63 -9.68
C PRO A 148 -17.11 14.75 -9.59
N LYS A 149 -17.77 15.13 -10.70
CA LYS A 149 -18.73 16.23 -10.74
C LYS A 149 -19.90 15.99 -9.78
N GLY A 150 -20.07 16.88 -8.82
CA GLY A 150 -21.14 16.79 -7.82
C GLY A 150 -20.88 15.77 -6.71
N LEU A 151 -19.72 15.15 -6.67
CA LEU A 151 -19.31 14.22 -5.62
C LEU A 151 -18.24 14.84 -4.71
N PRO A 152 -18.20 14.49 -3.42
CA PRO A 152 -17.14 14.94 -2.51
C PRO A 152 -15.85 14.11 -2.70
N VAL A 153 -15.39 14.04 -3.95
CA VAL A 153 -14.21 13.28 -4.34
C VAL A 153 -13.09 14.24 -4.72
N THR A 154 -11.86 13.90 -4.35
CA THR A 154 -10.64 14.60 -4.76
C THR A 154 -9.90 13.76 -5.79
N GLY A 155 -8.89 14.36 -6.44
CA GLY A 155 -7.96 13.65 -7.29
C GLY A 155 -6.57 13.55 -6.65
N ALA A 156 -5.54 13.84 -7.42
CA ALA A 156 -4.14 13.83 -6.97
C ALA A 156 -3.82 14.86 -5.87
N GLU A 157 -4.63 15.92 -5.77
CA GLU A 157 -4.39 17.01 -4.83
C GLU A 157 -4.43 16.57 -3.36
N SER A 158 -5.26 15.57 -3.00
CA SER A 158 -5.29 15.03 -1.64
C SER A 158 -3.97 14.36 -1.27
N ALA A 159 -3.41 13.56 -2.16
CA ALA A 159 -2.11 12.91 -1.97
C ALA A 159 -0.96 13.94 -1.89
N ARG A 160 -0.97 14.94 -2.78
CA ARG A 160 0.03 16.02 -2.75
C ARG A 160 -0.02 16.84 -1.46
N LYS A 161 -1.23 17.04 -0.91
CA LYS A 161 -1.42 17.78 0.35
C LYS A 161 -0.82 17.06 1.55
N VAL A 162 -0.67 15.75 1.51
CA VAL A 162 0.05 14.99 2.54
C VAL A 162 1.55 15.34 2.54
N LEU A 163 2.14 15.59 1.35
CA LEU A 163 3.52 16.04 1.23
C LEU A 163 3.72 17.52 1.58
N ASP A 164 2.76 18.36 1.19
CA ASP A 164 2.80 19.81 1.48
C ASP A 164 1.47 20.26 2.11
N PRO A 165 1.40 20.36 3.44
CA PRO A 165 0.17 20.77 4.14
C PRO A 165 -0.28 22.20 3.84
N ARG A 166 0.58 23.03 3.23
CA ARG A 166 0.24 24.41 2.83
C ARG A 166 -0.64 24.48 1.58
N LEU A 167 -0.75 23.40 0.82
CA LEU A 167 -1.67 23.34 -0.31
C LEU A 167 -3.11 23.62 0.14
N PRO A 168 -3.94 24.27 -0.72
CA PRO A 168 -5.31 24.63 -0.36
C PRO A 168 -6.12 23.44 0.17
N ALA A 169 -6.91 23.69 1.21
CA ALA A 169 -7.95 22.76 1.64
C ALA A 169 -9.27 23.13 0.95
N ARG A 170 -10.15 22.14 0.77
CA ARG A 170 -11.53 22.40 0.37
C ARG A 170 -12.23 23.16 1.50
N VAL A 171 -12.82 24.31 1.18
CA VAL A 171 -13.63 25.12 2.12
C VAL A 171 -15.09 24.82 1.82
N PHE A 172 -15.86 24.56 2.85
CA PHE A 172 -17.30 24.26 2.78
C PHE A 172 -18.11 25.46 3.23
#